data_1819c133425cc4a0ac0815324429b5a4
#
_entry.id   1819c133425cc4a0ac0815324429b5a4
#
_cell.length_a   1.000
_cell.length_b   1.000
_cell.length_c   1.000
_cell.angle_alpha   90.00
_cell.angle_beta   90.00
_cell.angle_gamma   90.00
#
_symmetry.space_group_name_H-M   'P 1'
#
loop_
_entity.id
_entity.type
_entity.pdbx_description
1 polymer ?
#
loop_
_entity_poly.entity_id
_entity_poly.type
_entity_poly.pdbx_seq_one_letter_code
_entity_poly.pdbx_strand_id
1 'polypeptide(L)'
;MTQYHYLDESGDPGLKSNRYFASALVQLAGHTPLPELAAVRQTLHLSPVFEFKYHDTTRVQKELFFRSIQPLAFRVRAAVVDKTRLASALAALRGIDFIV
;
A
#
# COMPACT_ATOMS: atom_id res chain seq x y z
N MET A 1 -17.20 -16.08 7.76
CA MET A 1 -16.23 -16.06 6.66
C MET A 1 -14.92 -15.47 7.16
N THR A 2 -13.83 -16.16 6.88
CA THR A 2 -12.50 -15.69 7.26
C THR A 2 -12.10 -14.52 6.38
N GLN A 3 -11.57 -13.47 7.01
CA GLN A 3 -11.04 -12.32 6.30
C GLN A 3 -9.55 -12.19 6.56
N TYR A 4 -8.83 -11.72 5.56
CA TYR A 4 -7.39 -11.55 5.62
C TYR A 4 -7.05 -10.06 5.55
N HIS A 5 -6.10 -9.65 6.36
CA HIS A 5 -5.68 -8.26 6.44
C HIS A 5 -4.22 -8.13 6.03
N TYR A 6 -3.94 -7.14 5.21
CA TYR A 6 -2.59 -6.86 4.74
C TYR A 6 -2.29 -5.39 4.99
N LEU A 7 -1.15 -5.14 5.60
CA LEU A 7 -0.71 -3.79 5.94
C LEU A 7 0.57 -3.48 5.18
N ASP A 8 0.61 -2.31 4.57
CA ASP A 8 1.80 -1.81 3.91
C ASP A 8 1.94 -0.32 4.13
N GLU A 9 3.14 0.18 3.94
CA GLU A 9 3.51 1.54 4.22
C GLU A 9 4.18 2.18 3.02
N SER A 10 4.03 3.51 2.90
CA SER A 10 4.68 4.30 1.87
C SER A 10 5.34 5.51 2.52
N GLY A 11 6.58 5.78 2.13
CA GLY A 11 7.37 6.85 2.69
C GLY A 11 8.19 6.39 3.88
N ASP A 12 9.02 7.29 4.39
CA ASP A 12 9.86 7.06 5.55
C ASP A 12 9.16 7.66 6.77
N PRO A 13 9.00 6.91 7.86
CA PRO A 13 8.40 7.45 9.08
C PRO A 13 9.24 8.55 9.74
N GLY A 14 10.55 8.65 9.41
CA GLY A 14 11.41 9.68 9.94
C GLY A 14 11.02 11.07 9.47
N LEU A 15 11.31 12.10 10.30
CA LEU A 15 10.89 13.47 10.04
C LEU A 15 11.72 14.18 8.96
N LYS A 16 12.83 13.57 8.54
CA LYS A 16 13.80 14.24 7.65
C LYS A 16 13.66 13.92 6.18
N SER A 17 12.89 12.91 5.82
CA SER A 17 12.81 12.49 4.43
C SER A 17 11.57 13.04 3.74
N ASN A 18 10.59 12.28 3.45
CA ASN A 18 9.40 12.71 2.72
C ASN A 18 8.48 13.57 3.59
N ARG A 19 7.72 14.46 2.96
CA ARG A 19 6.68 15.21 3.66
C ARG A 19 5.56 14.31 4.18
N TYR A 20 5.21 13.29 3.42
CA TYR A 20 4.09 12.43 3.75
C TYR A 20 4.55 11.02 4.09
N PHE A 21 3.87 10.45 5.06
CA PHE A 21 3.95 9.03 5.38
C PHE A 21 2.55 8.46 5.32
N ALA A 22 2.40 7.33 4.66
CA ALA A 22 1.09 6.70 4.52
C ALA A 22 1.17 5.24 4.95
N SER A 23 0.10 4.76 5.55
CA SER A 23 -0.09 3.33 5.74
C SER A 23 -1.47 2.94 5.23
N ALA A 24 -1.57 1.76 4.66
CA ALA A 24 -2.81 1.26 4.11
C ALA A 24 -3.07 -0.15 4.62
N LEU A 25 -4.29 -0.40 5.02
CA LEU A 25 -4.78 -1.69 5.42
C LEU A 25 -5.76 -2.18 4.37
N VAL A 26 -5.47 -3.33 3.78
CA VAL A 26 -6.36 -3.97 2.82
C VAL A 26 -6.98 -5.20 3.47
N GLN A 27 -8.29 -5.28 3.40
CA GLN A 27 -9.05 -6.38 3.94
C GLN A 27 -9.67 -7.18 2.80
N LEU A 28 -9.35 -8.46 2.72
CA LEU A 28 -9.79 -9.36 1.65
C LEU A 28 -10.54 -10.55 2.24
N ALA A 29 -11.55 -11.02 1.51
CA ALA A 29 -12.20 -12.28 1.82
C ALA A 29 -11.36 -13.48 1.38
N GLY A 30 -10.56 -13.32 0.32
CA GLY A 30 -9.68 -14.37 -0.20
C GLY A 30 -8.24 -14.23 0.28
N HIS A 31 -7.49 -15.31 0.19
CA HIS A 31 -6.10 -15.38 0.60
C HIS A 31 -5.18 -15.11 -0.59
N THR A 32 -4.02 -14.50 -0.34
CA THR A 32 -2.98 -14.38 -1.38
C THR A 32 -2.20 -15.68 -1.51
N PRO A 33 -1.67 -16.01 -2.71
CA PRO A 33 -1.79 -15.21 -3.94
C PRO A 33 -3.19 -15.26 -4.52
N LEU A 34 -3.65 -14.14 -5.03
CA LEU A 34 -4.98 -14.04 -5.64
C LEU A 34 -4.94 -14.60 -7.07
N PRO A 35 -5.90 -15.45 -7.45
CA PRO A 35 -5.93 -15.99 -8.82
C PRO A 35 -6.02 -14.90 -9.89
N GLU A 36 -6.69 -13.81 -9.60
CA GLU A 36 -6.85 -12.67 -10.51
C GLU A 36 -5.49 -12.04 -10.83
N LEU A 37 -4.62 -11.92 -9.85
CA LEU A 37 -3.28 -11.37 -10.05
C LEU A 37 -2.33 -12.38 -10.71
N ALA A 38 -2.51 -13.65 -10.46
CA ALA A 38 -1.78 -14.70 -11.17
C ALA A 38 -2.10 -14.64 -12.67
N ALA A 39 -3.36 -14.44 -13.02
CA ALA A 39 -3.77 -14.27 -14.41
C ALA A 39 -3.16 -13.03 -15.06
N VAL A 40 -3.06 -11.93 -14.33
CA VAL A 40 -2.39 -10.70 -14.81
C VAL A 40 -0.92 -10.99 -15.11
N ARG A 41 -0.23 -11.68 -14.22
CA ARG A 41 1.18 -12.02 -14.43
C ARG A 41 1.37 -12.87 -15.67
N GLN A 42 0.51 -13.85 -15.88
CA GLN A 42 0.56 -14.67 -17.09
C GLN A 42 0.32 -13.86 -18.35
N THR A 43 -0.70 -13.02 -18.36
CA THR A 43 -1.03 -12.19 -19.52
C THR A 43 0.11 -11.27 -19.90
N LEU A 44 0.81 -10.73 -18.92
CA LEU A 44 1.92 -9.80 -19.13
C LEU A 44 3.28 -10.50 -19.24
N HIS A 45 3.32 -11.83 -19.22
CA HIS A 45 4.54 -12.62 -19.26
C HIS A 45 5.52 -12.26 -18.14
N LEU A 46 4.98 -12.02 -16.95
CA LEU A 46 5.76 -11.70 -15.77
C LEU A 46 6.03 -12.96 -14.94
N SER A 47 7.06 -12.89 -14.10
CA SER A 47 7.36 -13.98 -13.15
C SER A 47 6.14 -14.24 -12.25
N PRO A 48 5.89 -15.52 -11.89
CA PRO A 48 4.82 -15.84 -10.94
C PRO A 48 4.97 -15.16 -9.57
N VAL A 49 6.17 -14.70 -9.24
CA VAL A 49 6.44 -13.99 -7.98
C VAL A 49 6.66 -12.50 -8.17
N PHE A 50 6.34 -11.97 -9.35
CA PHE A 50 6.47 -10.55 -9.63
C PHE A 50 5.61 -9.73 -8.67
N GLU A 51 6.23 -8.71 -8.07
CA GLU A 51 5.55 -7.81 -7.14
C GLU A 51 5.15 -6.51 -7.86
N PHE A 52 3.88 -6.17 -7.78
CA PHE A 52 3.37 -4.95 -8.40
C PHE A 52 3.62 -3.76 -7.48
N LYS A 53 4.67 -2.99 -7.79
CA LYS A 53 5.00 -1.75 -7.10
C LYS A 53 4.63 -0.58 -8.01
N TYR A 54 3.91 0.40 -7.47
CA TYR A 54 3.31 1.45 -8.29
C TYR A 54 4.32 2.17 -9.16
N HIS A 55 5.43 2.64 -8.59
CA HIS A 55 6.40 3.44 -9.35
C HIS A 55 7.31 2.61 -10.26
N ASP A 56 7.39 1.30 -10.06
CA ASP A 56 8.17 0.40 -10.91
C ASP A 56 7.32 -0.31 -11.96
N THR A 57 6.07 0.08 -12.07
CA THR A 57 5.09 -0.59 -12.90
C THR A 57 4.72 0.30 -14.09
N THR A 58 4.71 -0.27 -15.29
CA THR A 58 4.33 0.47 -16.48
C THR A 58 2.85 0.84 -16.46
N ARG A 59 2.46 1.79 -17.32
CA ARG A 59 1.06 2.19 -17.44
C ARG A 59 0.15 1.03 -17.81
N VAL A 60 0.57 0.20 -18.76
CA VAL A 60 -0.21 -0.97 -19.19
C VAL A 60 -0.38 -1.95 -18.05
N GLN A 61 0.69 -2.21 -17.31
CA GLN A 61 0.64 -3.10 -16.15
C GLN A 61 -0.30 -2.57 -15.07
N LYS A 62 -0.25 -1.27 -14.79
CA LYS A 62 -1.15 -0.63 -13.81
C LYS A 62 -2.61 -0.76 -14.22
N GLU A 63 -2.92 -0.47 -15.48
CA GLU A 63 -4.29 -0.53 -15.97
C GLU A 63 -4.86 -1.94 -15.84
N LEU A 64 -4.10 -2.94 -16.24
CA LEU A 64 -4.54 -4.33 -16.15
C LEU A 64 -4.68 -4.78 -14.70
N PHE A 65 -3.74 -4.40 -13.84
CA PHE A 65 -3.80 -4.69 -12.41
C PHE A 65 -5.07 -4.15 -11.78
N PHE A 66 -5.32 -2.85 -11.94
CA PHE A 66 -6.48 -2.22 -11.32
C PHE A 66 -7.79 -2.73 -11.89
N ARG A 67 -7.85 -2.99 -13.19
CA ARG A 67 -9.04 -3.59 -13.79
C ARG A 67 -9.33 -4.97 -13.24
N SER A 68 -8.29 -5.76 -13.01
CA SER A 68 -8.45 -7.14 -12.55
C SER A 68 -8.89 -7.23 -11.10
N ILE A 69 -8.59 -6.25 -10.26
CA ILE A 69 -9.01 -6.27 -8.85
C ILE A 69 -10.38 -5.63 -8.62
N GLN A 70 -10.93 -4.90 -9.60
CA GLN A 70 -12.22 -4.23 -9.43
C GLN A 70 -13.36 -5.16 -9.00
N PRO A 71 -13.49 -6.38 -9.54
CA PRO A 71 -14.58 -7.27 -9.10
C PRO A 71 -14.35 -7.93 -7.76
N LEU A 72 -13.16 -7.77 -7.15
CA LEU A 72 -12.87 -8.39 -5.87
C LEU A 72 -13.58 -7.66 -4.74
N ALA A 73 -14.06 -8.44 -3.78
CA ALA A 73 -14.64 -7.89 -2.56
C ALA A 73 -13.50 -7.55 -1.60
N PHE A 74 -13.11 -6.28 -1.59
CA PHE A 74 -12.07 -5.84 -0.65
C PHE A 74 -12.42 -4.48 -0.08
N ARG A 75 -11.76 -4.17 1.01
CA ARG A 75 -11.92 -2.89 1.70
C ARG A 75 -10.54 -2.33 2.01
N VAL A 76 -10.36 -1.04 1.77
CA VAL A 76 -9.10 -0.35 2.04
C VAL A 76 -9.34 0.74 3.06
N ARG A 77 -8.47 0.80 4.06
CA ARG A 77 -8.36 1.92 4.98
C ARG A 77 -6.95 2.47 4.89
N ALA A 78 -6.84 3.77 4.72
CA ALA A 78 -5.54 4.40 4.59
C ALA A 78 -5.45 5.59 5.54
N ALA A 79 -4.26 5.78 6.10
CA ALA A 79 -3.93 6.95 6.90
C ALA A 79 -2.74 7.62 6.26
N VAL A 80 -2.85 8.94 6.06
CA VAL A 80 -1.76 9.75 5.50
C VAL A 80 -1.38 10.79 6.54
N VAL A 81 -0.10 10.82 6.88
CA VAL A 81 0.45 11.77 7.84
C VAL A 81 1.22 12.84 7.09
N ASP A 82 0.83 14.10 7.29
CA ASP A 82 1.62 15.25 6.86
C ASP A 82 2.65 15.54 7.95
N LYS A 83 3.89 15.12 7.72
CA LYS A 83 4.94 15.21 8.72
C LYS A 83 5.31 16.64 9.07
N THR A 84 5.11 17.58 8.17
CA THR A 84 5.41 18.98 8.47
C THR A 84 4.47 19.54 9.54
N ARG A 85 3.19 19.19 9.47
CA ARG A 85 2.22 19.58 10.50
C ARG A 85 2.41 18.81 11.79
N LEU A 86 2.69 17.50 11.67
CA LEU A 86 2.94 16.67 12.83
C LEU A 86 4.19 17.10 13.58
N ALA A 87 5.26 17.45 12.86
CA ALA A 87 6.48 17.92 13.48
C ALA A 87 6.26 19.19 14.32
N SER A 88 5.46 20.14 13.82
CA SER A 88 5.10 21.34 14.55
C SER A 88 4.30 21.02 15.82
N ALA A 89 3.35 20.11 15.71
CA ALA A 89 2.54 19.68 16.86
C ALA A 89 3.39 18.95 17.90
N LEU A 90 4.27 18.06 17.44
CA LEU A 90 5.13 17.27 18.34
C LEU A 90 6.22 18.08 18.97
N ALA A 91 6.69 19.16 18.33
CA ALA A 91 7.67 20.05 18.92
C ALA A 91 7.15 20.71 20.21
N ALA A 92 5.84 20.85 20.35
CA ALA A 92 5.20 21.37 21.55
C ALA A 92 5.03 20.28 22.62
N LEU A 93 5.19 19.02 22.27
CA LEU A 93 5.00 17.87 23.17
C LEU A 93 6.35 17.23 23.42
N ARG A 94 7.12 17.83 24.33
CA ARG A 94 8.47 17.35 24.62
C ARG A 94 8.47 15.92 25.10
N GLY A 95 9.46 15.16 24.65
CA GLY A 95 9.64 13.78 25.06
C GLY A 95 8.86 12.76 24.26
N ILE A 96 8.13 13.19 23.24
CA ILE A 96 7.46 12.28 22.33
C ILE A 96 8.30 12.13 21.07
N ASP A 97 8.72 10.92 20.80
CA ASP A 97 9.43 10.60 19.57
C ASP A 97 8.44 10.17 18.50
N PHE A 98 8.66 10.66 17.29
CA PHE A 98 7.90 10.22 16.14
C PHE A 98 8.58 8.96 15.59
N ILE A 99 8.11 7.80 16.03
CA ILE A 99 8.76 6.52 15.78
C ILE A 99 7.80 5.57 15.10
N VAL A 100 8.37 4.61 14.48
CA VAL A 100 7.67 3.48 13.91
C VAL A 100 8.05 2.19 14.60
#